data_9144d931eca4e2ece0e8772d5ce2874a
#
_entry.id   9144d931eca4e2ece0e8772d5ce2874a
#
_cell.length_a   1.000
_cell.length_b   1.000
_cell.length_c   1.000
_cell.angle_alpha   90.00
_cell.angle_beta   90.00
_cell.angle_gamma   90.00
#
_symmetry.space_group_name_H-M   'P 1'
#
loop_
_entity.id
_entity.type
_entity.pdbx_description
1 polymer ?
#
loop_
_entity_poly.entity_id
_entity_poly.type
_entity_poly.pdbx_seq_one_letter_code
_entity_poly.pdbx_strand_id
1 'polypeptide(L)'
;MIKTSMAGVDVVATMGDNSADGQDDERVISIGVSTALAGVSIAAGNTDFGTDAGDHSFMTLGYSVGGFNLGWGNWDSDTADMTQIGASTTVAGLGIGVTSASTDNVGSAADFDATGVHVSGDLGGAFWVVDYISKDDGAGVETDVYRAVFGVGF
;
A
#
# COMPACT_ATOMS: atom_id res chain seq x y z
N MET A 1 -6.96 17.77 11.51
CA MET A 1 -7.17 16.31 11.62
C MET A 1 -8.14 16.03 12.78
N ILE A 2 -9.19 15.25 12.52
CA ILE A 2 -10.13 14.73 13.51
C ILE A 2 -10.00 13.21 13.48
N LYS A 3 -9.84 12.61 14.66
CA LYS A 3 -9.83 11.15 14.81
C LYS A 3 -10.86 10.77 15.88
N THR A 4 -11.71 9.80 15.58
CA THR A 4 -12.66 9.23 16.54
C THR A 4 -12.69 7.72 16.39
N SER A 5 -13.02 7.03 17.47
CA SER A 5 -13.21 5.58 17.48
C SER A 5 -14.54 5.26 18.13
N MET A 6 -15.36 4.44 17.50
CA MET A 6 -16.65 4.03 18.00
C MET A 6 -16.91 2.57 17.66
N ALA A 7 -17.20 1.77 18.68
CA ALA A 7 -17.51 0.34 18.53
C ALA A 7 -16.45 -0.46 17.75
N GLY A 8 -15.15 -0.12 17.89
CA GLY A 8 -14.06 -0.80 17.19
C GLY A 8 -13.83 -0.32 15.76
N VAL A 9 -14.53 0.72 15.34
CA VAL A 9 -14.30 1.39 14.06
C VAL A 9 -13.58 2.70 14.32
N ASP A 10 -12.43 2.90 13.70
CA ASP A 10 -11.69 4.16 13.69
C ASP A 10 -12.08 4.98 12.47
N VAL A 11 -12.38 6.25 12.69
CA VAL A 11 -12.66 7.23 11.62
C VAL A 11 -11.64 8.35 11.73
N VAL A 12 -11.00 8.66 10.63
CA VAL A 12 -10.04 9.76 10.51
C VAL A 12 -10.51 10.71 9.40
N ALA A 13 -10.60 11.98 9.71
CA ALA A 13 -10.82 13.03 8.71
C ALA A 13 -9.71 14.06 8.81
N THR A 14 -9.12 14.42 7.69
CA THR A 14 -8.13 15.49 7.60
C THR A 14 -8.60 16.52 6.60
N MET A 15 -8.27 17.76 6.87
CA MET A 15 -8.44 18.87 5.94
C MET A 15 -7.13 19.64 5.92
N GLY A 16 -6.62 19.87 4.76
CA GLY A 16 -5.43 20.65 4.48
C GLY A 16 -5.69 21.67 3.40
N ASP A 17 -4.74 22.55 3.23
CA ASP A 17 -4.66 23.51 2.16
C ASP A 17 -3.41 23.14 1.34
N ASN A 18 -3.57 23.00 0.04
CA ASN A 18 -2.46 22.69 -0.88
C ASN A 18 -2.06 23.97 -1.63
N SER A 19 -1.82 25.05 -0.88
CA SER A 19 -1.28 26.29 -1.44
C SER A 19 0.20 26.13 -1.77
N ALA A 20 0.53 25.63 -2.95
CA ALA A 20 1.83 25.89 -3.54
C ALA A 20 1.82 27.31 -4.14
N ASP A 21 2.91 28.08 -3.93
CA ASP A 21 3.06 29.45 -4.43
C ASP A 21 2.64 29.56 -5.91
N GLY A 22 1.48 30.20 -6.18
CA GLY A 22 0.98 30.50 -7.51
C GLY A 22 -0.15 29.60 -8.03
N GLN A 23 -0.68 28.71 -7.20
CA GLN A 23 -1.91 27.96 -7.47
C GLN A 23 -3.07 28.49 -6.60
N ASP A 24 -4.28 28.42 -7.11
CA ASP A 24 -5.47 28.72 -6.33
C ASP A 24 -5.54 27.81 -5.09
N ASP A 25 -6.01 28.36 -3.96
CA ASP A 25 -6.15 27.65 -2.68
C ASP A 25 -7.03 26.40 -2.83
N GLU A 26 -6.44 25.27 -3.18
CA GLU A 26 -7.14 23.99 -3.29
C GLU A 26 -7.22 23.31 -1.95
N ARG A 27 -8.42 23.00 -1.55
CA ARG A 27 -8.69 22.31 -0.30
C ARG A 27 -8.55 20.80 -0.48
N VAL A 28 -7.61 20.18 0.25
CA VAL A 28 -7.48 18.72 0.33
C VAL A 28 -8.33 18.20 1.47
N ILE A 29 -9.25 17.29 1.18
CA ILE A 29 -10.08 16.61 2.17
C ILE A 29 -9.83 15.12 2.08
N SER A 30 -9.42 14.50 3.20
CA SER A 30 -9.27 13.05 3.27
C SER A 30 -10.18 12.49 4.36
N ILE A 31 -10.88 11.41 4.04
CA ILE A 31 -11.69 10.65 5.00
C ILE A 31 -11.28 9.19 4.91
N GLY A 32 -10.96 8.60 6.06
CA GLY A 32 -10.62 7.18 6.15
C GLY A 32 -11.37 6.51 7.29
N VAL A 33 -11.70 5.25 7.09
CA VAL A 33 -12.28 4.37 8.10
C VAL A 33 -11.46 3.10 8.19
N SER A 34 -11.29 2.57 9.41
CA SER A 34 -10.64 1.27 9.60
C SER A 34 -11.24 0.53 10.78
N THR A 35 -11.22 -0.79 10.69
CA THR A 35 -11.63 -1.68 11.77
C THR A 35 -10.84 -2.97 11.73
N ALA A 36 -10.70 -3.64 12.87
CA ALA A 36 -10.13 -4.97 12.98
C ALA A 36 -10.97 -5.83 13.92
N LEU A 37 -11.37 -7.00 13.45
CA LEU A 37 -12.19 -7.95 14.21
C LEU A 37 -11.80 -9.39 13.87
N ALA A 38 -11.52 -10.20 14.87
CA ALA A 38 -11.26 -11.63 14.74
C ALA A 38 -10.18 -11.98 13.68
N GLY A 39 -9.10 -11.20 13.61
CA GLY A 39 -8.02 -11.38 12.65
C GLY A 39 -8.28 -10.78 11.26
N VAL A 40 -9.48 -10.25 11.01
CA VAL A 40 -9.80 -9.49 9.79
C VAL A 40 -9.57 -8.01 10.05
N SER A 41 -8.87 -7.34 9.17
CA SER A 41 -8.71 -5.87 9.14
C SER A 41 -9.26 -5.32 7.83
N ILE A 42 -9.98 -4.22 7.92
CA ILE A 42 -10.53 -3.52 6.77
C ILE A 42 -10.18 -2.04 6.94
N ALA A 43 -9.68 -1.41 5.88
CA ALA A 43 -9.56 0.02 5.84
C ALA A 43 -9.99 0.52 4.46
N ALA A 44 -10.64 1.68 4.43
CA ALA A 44 -11.02 2.35 3.21
C ALA A 44 -10.93 3.86 3.42
N GLY A 45 -10.63 4.60 2.38
CA GLY A 45 -10.57 6.04 2.43
C GLY A 45 -10.66 6.67 1.06
N ASN A 46 -10.92 7.95 1.08
CA ASN A 46 -10.93 8.81 -0.09
C ASN A 46 -10.19 10.10 0.25
N THR A 47 -9.46 10.63 -0.71
CA THR A 47 -8.83 11.95 -0.66
C THR A 47 -9.23 12.72 -1.89
N ASP A 48 -9.90 13.84 -1.68
CA ASP A 48 -10.24 14.83 -2.68
C ASP A 48 -9.14 15.91 -2.66
N PHE A 49 -8.45 16.07 -3.77
CA PHE A 49 -7.37 17.07 -3.94
C PHE A 49 -7.85 18.36 -4.62
N GLY A 50 -9.15 18.50 -4.87
CA GLY A 50 -9.70 19.61 -5.63
C GLY A 50 -9.74 19.33 -7.14
N THR A 51 -9.90 20.39 -7.93
CA THR A 51 -10.23 20.28 -9.36
C THR A 51 -9.09 19.85 -10.27
N ASP A 52 -7.83 20.01 -9.84
CA ASP A 52 -6.67 19.85 -10.74
C ASP A 52 -5.83 18.60 -10.48
N ALA A 53 -5.96 17.97 -9.32
CA ALA A 53 -5.11 16.84 -8.93
C ALA A 53 -5.83 15.47 -8.90
N GLY A 54 -7.16 15.49 -9.12
CA GLY A 54 -7.99 14.29 -9.11
C GLY A 54 -8.24 13.69 -7.73
N ASP A 55 -9.17 12.75 -7.68
CA ASP A 55 -9.52 12.04 -6.47
C ASP A 55 -8.75 10.74 -6.33
N HIS A 56 -8.38 10.40 -5.11
CA HIS A 56 -7.79 9.12 -4.79
C HIS A 56 -8.64 8.35 -3.79
N SER A 57 -8.93 7.11 -4.10
CA SER A 57 -9.58 6.21 -3.15
C SER A 57 -8.73 4.97 -2.89
N PHE A 58 -8.93 4.36 -1.74
CA PHE A 58 -8.32 3.08 -1.44
C PHE A 58 -9.25 2.19 -0.60
N MET A 59 -9.07 0.89 -0.78
CA MET A 59 -9.65 -0.12 0.09
C MET A 59 -8.62 -1.21 0.36
N THR A 60 -8.47 -1.63 1.61
CA THR A 60 -7.60 -2.74 1.99
C THR A 60 -8.33 -3.74 2.85
N LEU A 61 -8.01 -5.00 2.65
CA LEU A 61 -8.49 -6.13 3.43
C LEU A 61 -7.30 -6.95 3.89
N GLY A 62 -7.21 -7.21 5.18
CA GLY A 62 -6.19 -8.07 5.77
C GLY A 62 -6.82 -9.21 6.55
N TYR A 63 -6.17 -10.36 6.57
CA TYR A 63 -6.57 -11.49 7.39
C TYR A 63 -5.35 -12.18 7.97
N SER A 64 -5.36 -12.38 9.29
CA SER A 64 -4.27 -13.06 10.01
C SER A 64 -4.80 -14.34 10.67
N VAL A 65 -4.21 -15.47 10.32
CA VAL A 65 -4.59 -16.79 10.84
C VAL A 65 -3.38 -17.72 10.91
N GLY A 66 -3.16 -18.36 12.06
CA GLY A 66 -2.16 -19.43 12.19
C GLY A 66 -0.73 -19.03 11.85
N GLY A 67 -0.36 -17.75 12.05
CA GLY A 67 0.96 -17.21 11.71
C GLY A 67 1.09 -16.76 10.25
N PHE A 68 0.04 -16.88 9.44
CA PHE A 68 -0.04 -16.32 8.10
C PHE A 68 -0.79 -15.00 8.11
N ASN A 69 -0.33 -14.06 7.29
CA ASN A 69 -1.03 -12.82 6.99
C ASN A 69 -1.33 -12.79 5.50
N LEU A 70 -2.57 -12.54 5.17
CA LEU A 70 -3.05 -12.35 3.80
C LEU A 70 -3.49 -10.90 3.67
N GLY A 71 -3.22 -10.27 2.54
CA GLY A 71 -3.61 -8.91 2.25
C GLY A 71 -4.12 -8.75 0.84
N TRP A 72 -5.11 -7.91 0.69
CA TRP A 72 -5.58 -7.39 -0.56
C TRP A 72 -5.74 -5.87 -0.43
N GLY A 73 -5.42 -5.15 -1.49
CA GLY A 73 -5.62 -3.72 -1.56
C GLY A 73 -5.95 -3.29 -2.97
N ASN A 74 -6.78 -2.28 -3.07
CA ASN A 74 -7.08 -1.58 -4.31
C ASN A 74 -6.91 -0.08 -4.06
N TRP A 75 -6.28 0.59 -4.99
CA TRP A 75 -6.10 2.04 -5.06
C TRP A 75 -6.59 2.50 -6.41
N ASP A 76 -7.45 3.49 -6.38
CA ASP A 76 -8.08 4.06 -7.54
C ASP A 76 -7.74 5.56 -7.59
N SER A 77 -7.38 6.06 -8.76
CA SER A 77 -7.11 7.47 -9.01
C SER A 77 -7.49 7.82 -10.45
N ASP A 78 -7.59 9.10 -10.75
CA ASP A 78 -7.87 9.59 -12.11
C ASP A 78 -6.80 9.17 -13.14
N THR A 79 -5.65 8.72 -12.69
CA THR A 79 -4.52 8.38 -13.57
C THR A 79 -4.19 6.89 -13.62
N ALA A 80 -4.57 6.13 -12.61
CA ALA A 80 -4.29 4.70 -12.54
C ALA A 80 -5.12 3.99 -11.48
N ASP A 81 -5.47 2.75 -11.77
CA ASP A 81 -6.01 1.80 -10.81
C ASP A 81 -4.95 0.76 -10.47
N MET A 82 -4.73 0.51 -9.19
CA MET A 82 -3.79 -0.50 -8.75
C MET A 82 -4.47 -1.51 -7.82
N THR A 83 -4.32 -2.79 -8.12
CA THR A 83 -4.73 -3.87 -7.24
C THR A 83 -3.50 -4.65 -6.77
N GLN A 84 -3.42 -4.93 -5.49
CA GLN A 84 -2.34 -5.71 -4.89
C GLN A 84 -2.90 -6.84 -4.04
N ILE A 85 -2.29 -8.01 -4.14
CA ILE A 85 -2.50 -9.13 -3.22
C ILE A 85 -1.16 -9.55 -2.61
N GLY A 86 -1.19 -10.05 -1.38
CA GLY A 86 0.02 -10.50 -0.72
C GLY A 86 -0.25 -11.54 0.35
N ALA A 87 0.77 -12.34 0.60
CA ALA A 87 0.79 -13.28 1.71
C ALA A 87 2.15 -13.23 2.40
N SER A 88 2.15 -13.33 3.72
CA SER A 88 3.39 -13.42 4.49
C SER A 88 3.26 -14.34 5.69
N THR A 89 4.39 -14.86 6.13
CA THR A 89 4.48 -15.69 7.32
C THR A 89 5.86 -15.54 7.96
N THR A 90 5.99 -16.02 9.19
CA THR A 90 7.28 -16.12 9.87
C THR A 90 7.58 -17.58 10.18
N VAL A 91 8.70 -18.07 9.68
CA VAL A 91 9.16 -19.46 9.89
C VAL A 91 10.59 -19.42 10.44
N ALA A 92 10.80 -20.02 11.61
CA ALA A 92 12.10 -20.09 12.26
C ALA A 92 12.81 -18.72 12.41
N GLY A 93 12.05 -17.65 12.66
CA GLY A 93 12.57 -16.29 12.79
C GLY A 93 12.82 -15.57 11.47
N LEU A 94 12.53 -16.20 10.34
CA LEU A 94 12.58 -15.58 9.02
C LEU A 94 11.18 -15.12 8.61
N GLY A 95 11.04 -13.86 8.29
CA GLY A 95 9.86 -13.32 7.61
C GLY A 95 9.93 -13.65 6.11
N ILE A 96 8.90 -14.24 5.57
CA ILE A 96 8.78 -14.56 4.14
C ILE A 96 7.48 -13.97 3.64
N GLY A 97 7.53 -13.23 2.54
CA GLY A 97 6.36 -12.63 1.91
C GLY A 97 6.41 -12.75 0.40
N VAL A 98 5.23 -12.79 -0.19
CA VAL A 98 5.02 -12.71 -1.64
C VAL A 98 3.94 -11.69 -1.91
N THR A 99 4.10 -10.92 -2.97
CA THR A 99 3.12 -9.93 -3.42
C THR A 99 2.94 -10.02 -4.93
N SER A 100 1.74 -9.73 -5.39
CA SER A 100 1.46 -9.47 -6.80
C SER A 100 0.64 -8.20 -6.90
N ALA A 101 0.99 -7.33 -7.83
CA ALA A 101 0.29 -6.08 -8.09
C ALA A 101 0.05 -5.95 -9.58
N SER A 102 -1.12 -5.44 -9.93
CA SER A 102 -1.49 -5.04 -11.29
C SER A 102 -1.82 -3.56 -11.27
N THR A 103 -1.38 -2.83 -12.26
CA THR A 103 -1.65 -1.40 -12.43
C THR A 103 -2.18 -1.15 -13.83
N ASP A 104 -3.39 -0.65 -13.89
CA ASP A 104 -4.06 -0.22 -15.10
C ASP A 104 -3.97 1.31 -15.17
N ASN A 105 -3.25 1.83 -16.14
CA ASN A 105 -3.02 3.26 -16.31
C ASN A 105 -4.06 3.88 -17.24
N VAL A 106 -4.56 5.05 -16.88
CA VAL A 106 -5.48 5.81 -17.73
C VAL A 106 -4.69 6.52 -18.83
N GLY A 107 -5.15 6.40 -20.06
CA GLY A 107 -4.57 7.11 -21.22
C GLY A 107 -3.52 6.31 -21.96
N SER A 108 -2.36 6.92 -22.27
CA SER A 108 -1.32 6.32 -23.10
C SER A 108 -0.18 5.66 -22.33
N ALA A 109 -0.21 5.69 -21.02
CA ALA A 109 0.77 4.96 -20.20
C ALA A 109 0.48 3.46 -20.27
N ALA A 110 1.53 2.65 -20.37
CA ALA A 110 1.39 1.20 -20.40
C ALA A 110 0.96 0.66 -19.01
N ASP A 111 0.05 -0.30 -19.01
CA ASP A 111 -0.26 -1.08 -17.83
C ASP A 111 0.94 -1.93 -17.44
N PHE A 112 1.02 -2.33 -16.18
CA PHE A 112 2.06 -3.22 -15.73
C PHE A 112 1.63 -4.15 -14.62
N ASP A 113 2.23 -5.34 -14.62
CA ASP A 113 2.14 -6.30 -13.55
C ASP A 113 3.49 -6.42 -12.82
N ALA A 114 3.44 -6.60 -11.52
CA ALA A 114 4.63 -6.84 -10.71
C ALA A 114 4.42 -7.99 -9.73
N THR A 115 5.42 -8.84 -9.60
CA THR A 115 5.44 -9.90 -8.58
C THR A 115 6.69 -9.75 -7.73
N GLY A 116 6.53 -9.78 -6.41
CA GLY A 116 7.62 -9.62 -5.45
C GLY A 116 7.74 -10.80 -4.50
N VAL A 117 8.98 -11.11 -4.13
CA VAL A 117 9.31 -12.03 -3.04
C VAL A 117 10.19 -11.28 -2.04
N HIS A 118 9.85 -11.41 -0.78
CA HIS A 118 10.52 -10.74 0.33
C HIS A 118 10.98 -11.77 1.35
N VAL A 119 12.23 -11.66 1.79
CA VAL A 119 12.76 -12.45 2.90
C VAL A 119 13.47 -11.51 3.85
N SER A 120 13.17 -11.64 5.14
CA SER A 120 13.77 -10.80 6.18
C SER A 120 14.16 -11.62 7.40
N GLY A 121 15.10 -11.12 8.19
CA GLY A 121 15.49 -11.74 9.44
C GLY A 121 16.11 -10.75 10.42
N ASP A 122 16.13 -11.14 11.68
CA ASP A 122 16.77 -10.43 12.78
C ASP A 122 18.04 -11.17 13.21
N LEU A 123 19.11 -10.43 13.51
CA LEU A 123 20.41 -10.93 13.96
C LEU A 123 20.78 -10.36 15.33
N GLY A 124 19.82 -10.15 16.22
CA GLY A 124 20.06 -9.68 17.57
C GLY A 124 20.42 -8.20 17.67
N GLY A 125 19.57 -7.34 17.10
CA GLY A 125 19.74 -5.89 17.07
C GLY A 125 20.17 -5.36 15.71
N ALA A 126 20.49 -6.24 14.76
CA ALA A 126 20.61 -5.94 13.34
C ALA A 126 19.50 -6.66 12.57
N PHE A 127 19.01 -6.05 11.52
CA PHE A 127 18.04 -6.68 10.61
C PHE A 127 18.60 -6.73 9.19
N TRP A 128 18.10 -7.66 8.42
CA TRP A 128 18.36 -7.74 6.99
C TRP A 128 17.08 -8.05 6.21
N VAL A 129 17.06 -7.59 4.99
CA VAL A 129 15.94 -7.78 4.05
C VAL A 129 16.54 -8.06 2.67
N VAL A 130 16.00 -9.04 1.99
CA VAL A 130 16.26 -9.30 0.57
C VAL A 130 14.92 -9.34 -0.17
N ASP A 131 14.83 -8.54 -1.22
CA ASP A 131 13.66 -8.49 -2.09
C ASP A 131 14.07 -8.87 -3.51
N TYR A 132 13.18 -9.56 -4.19
CA TYR A 132 13.16 -9.75 -5.63
C TYR A 132 11.83 -9.25 -6.16
N ILE A 133 11.85 -8.44 -7.20
CA ILE A 133 10.67 -7.92 -7.88
C ILE A 133 10.86 -8.14 -9.37
N SER A 134 9.94 -8.84 -10.01
CA SER A 134 9.79 -8.90 -11.46
C SER A 134 8.63 -8.02 -11.88
N LYS A 135 8.85 -7.17 -12.85
CA LYS A 135 7.85 -6.27 -13.44
C LYS A 135 7.74 -6.55 -14.94
N ASP A 136 6.51 -6.78 -15.41
CA ASP A 136 6.14 -6.86 -16.83
C ASP A 136 5.38 -5.56 -17.19
N ASP A 137 5.81 -4.87 -18.23
CA ASP A 137 5.19 -3.63 -18.70
C ASP A 137 4.06 -3.85 -19.72
N GLY A 138 3.60 -5.10 -19.89
CA GLY A 138 2.55 -5.45 -20.85
C GLY A 138 2.95 -5.32 -22.32
N ALA A 139 4.11 -4.73 -22.62
CA ALA A 139 4.66 -4.61 -23.96
C ALA A 139 5.71 -5.70 -24.28
N GLY A 140 5.90 -6.63 -23.34
CA GLY A 140 6.84 -7.73 -23.45
C GLY A 140 8.24 -7.39 -22.96
N VAL A 141 8.41 -6.33 -22.18
CA VAL A 141 9.65 -6.02 -21.47
C VAL A 141 9.50 -6.41 -20.02
N GLU A 142 10.29 -7.38 -19.60
CA GLU A 142 10.39 -7.82 -18.23
C GLU A 142 11.62 -7.18 -17.57
N THR A 143 11.43 -6.65 -16.37
CA THR A 143 12.49 -6.00 -15.60
C THR A 143 12.58 -6.62 -14.20
N ASP A 144 13.74 -7.15 -13.87
CA ASP A 144 14.04 -7.74 -12.57
C ASP A 144 14.81 -6.77 -11.69
N VAL A 145 14.35 -6.60 -10.47
CA VAL A 145 15.02 -5.79 -9.45
C VAL A 145 15.35 -6.65 -8.23
N TYR A 146 16.60 -6.61 -7.83
CA TYR A 146 17.09 -7.25 -6.61
C TYR A 146 17.52 -6.16 -5.63
N ARG A 147 17.06 -6.23 -4.40
CA ARG A 147 17.44 -5.31 -3.33
C ARG A 147 17.87 -6.09 -2.10
N ALA A 148 18.98 -5.68 -1.49
CA ALA A 148 19.39 -6.16 -0.17
C ALA A 148 19.60 -4.94 0.74
N VAL A 149 19.04 -5.00 1.94
CA VAL A 149 19.14 -3.97 2.96
C VAL A 149 19.68 -4.58 4.25
N PHE A 150 20.65 -3.92 4.85
CA PHE A 150 21.14 -4.21 6.20
C PHE A 150 20.94 -2.97 7.07
N GLY A 151 20.45 -3.17 8.28
CA GLY A 151 20.27 -2.10 9.24
C GLY A 151 20.60 -2.55 10.65
N VAL A 152 21.02 -1.60 11.48
CA VAL A 152 21.21 -1.78 12.93
C VAL A 152 20.30 -0.80 13.65
N GLY A 153 19.55 -1.30 14.65
CA GLY A 153 18.76 -0.48 15.56
C GLY A 153 19.64 -0.01 16.73
N PHE A 154 19.59 1.28 17.04
CA PHE A 154 20.27 1.87 18.20
C PHE A 154 19.23 2.29 19.24
#